data_672de770ef356dfdb4fe7f11978b049e
#
_entry.id   672de770ef356dfdb4fe7f11978b049e
#
_cell.length_a   1.000
_cell.length_b   1.000
_cell.length_c   1.000
_cell.angle_alpha   90.00
_cell.angle_beta   90.00
_cell.angle_gamma   90.00
#
_symmetry.space_group_name_H-M   'P 1'
#
loop_
_entity.id
_entity.type
_entity.pdbx_description
1 polymer ?
#
loop_
_entity_poly.entity_id
_entity_poly.type
_entity_poly.pdbx_seq_one_letter_code
_entity_poly.pdbx_strand_id
1 'polypeptide(L)'
;TAYRRQRQMCIRDRDEHHTIEDTAIVLGQCFSEALGGKKGIGRYGFALPMDEARAEVLLDLGGRSWLEWNAAFSREYVGDFPTEMTKHFFASFCQGAKCNLHVAAKGENTHHVIEAIFKAFARSLRMAVRQEAGGRIPSTKGRMD
;
A
#
# COMPACT_ATOMS: atom_id res chain seq x y z
N THR A 1 -29.16 5.75 7.47
CA THR A 1 -29.59 6.86 6.60
C THR A 1 -28.54 7.95 6.48
N ALA A 2 -27.85 8.40 7.54
CA ALA A 2 -26.74 9.35 7.48
C ALA A 2 -25.54 8.73 6.72
N TYR A 3 -25.25 7.46 6.97
CA TYR A 3 -24.18 6.69 6.30
C TYR A 3 -24.37 6.58 4.78
N ARG A 4 -25.62 6.48 4.32
CA ARG A 4 -25.96 6.45 2.89
C ARG A 4 -25.81 7.81 2.21
N ARG A 5 -26.08 8.91 2.94
CA ARG A 5 -25.89 10.28 2.45
C ARG A 5 -24.40 10.65 2.33
N GLN A 6 -23.59 10.20 3.27
CA GLN A 6 -22.14 10.41 3.24
C GLN A 6 -21.48 9.68 2.06
N ARG A 7 -21.87 8.42 1.79
CA ARG A 7 -21.47 7.70 0.57
C ARG A 7 -21.89 8.41 -0.71
N GLN A 8 -23.09 8.98 -0.77
CA GLN A 8 -23.56 9.72 -1.95
C GLN A 8 -22.86 11.08 -2.12
N MET A 9 -22.39 11.71 -1.05
CA MET A 9 -21.58 12.93 -1.15
C MET A 9 -20.20 12.64 -1.73
N CYS A 10 -19.49 11.60 -1.25
CA CYS A 10 -18.18 11.19 -1.80
C CYS A 10 -18.26 10.77 -3.27
N ILE A 11 -19.34 10.13 -3.71
CA ILE A 11 -19.56 9.78 -5.13
C ILE A 11 -19.93 11.00 -6.00
N ARG A 12 -20.36 12.09 -5.40
CA ARG A 12 -20.71 13.34 -6.11
C ARG A 12 -19.59 14.37 -6.16
N ASP A 13 -18.57 14.24 -5.31
CA ASP A 13 -17.35 15.02 -5.47
C ASP A 13 -16.68 14.57 -6.77
N ARG A 14 -16.53 15.50 -7.69
CA ARG A 14 -15.99 15.26 -9.04
C ARG A 14 -14.50 14.97 -9.05
N ASP A 15 -13.92 14.75 -7.88
CA ASP A 15 -12.51 14.51 -7.63
C ASP A 15 -12.32 13.14 -7.00
N GLU A 16 -11.58 12.28 -7.67
CA GLU A 16 -11.24 10.93 -7.22
C GLU A 16 -10.31 10.94 -5.99
N HIS A 17 -9.73 12.07 -5.64
CA HIS A 17 -8.76 12.22 -4.57
C HIS A 17 -9.26 11.63 -3.25
N HIS A 18 -10.37 12.15 -2.74
CA HIS A 18 -10.94 11.68 -1.46
C HIS A 18 -11.38 10.22 -1.51
N THR A 19 -11.90 9.77 -2.65
CA THR A 19 -12.32 8.37 -2.81
C THR A 19 -11.12 7.42 -2.72
N ILE A 20 -10.02 7.77 -3.35
CA ILE A 20 -8.79 6.97 -3.35
C ILE A 20 -8.12 7.00 -1.98
N GLU A 21 -8.02 8.20 -1.37
CA GLU A 21 -7.45 8.39 -0.04
C GLU A 21 -8.20 7.60 1.03
N ASP A 22 -9.51 7.81 1.15
CA ASP A 22 -10.35 7.14 2.14
C ASP A 22 -10.35 5.62 1.95
N THR A 23 -10.40 5.16 0.71
CA THR A 23 -10.30 3.73 0.39
C THR A 23 -8.97 3.15 0.87
N ALA A 24 -7.87 3.84 0.63
CA ALA A 24 -6.54 3.39 1.04
C ALA A 24 -6.38 3.38 2.57
N ILE A 25 -6.87 4.42 3.26
CA ILE A 25 -6.84 4.48 4.73
C ILE A 25 -7.65 3.33 5.33
N VAL A 26 -8.89 3.16 4.88
CA VAL A 26 -9.78 2.09 5.40
C VAL A 26 -9.20 0.71 5.10
N LEU A 27 -8.68 0.48 3.90
CA LEU A 27 -8.02 -0.77 3.55
C LEU A 27 -6.82 -1.05 4.47
N GLY A 28 -6.00 -0.05 4.74
CA GLY A 28 -4.87 -0.15 5.66
C GLY A 28 -5.32 -0.46 7.10
N GLN A 29 -6.37 0.20 7.58
CA GLN A 29 -6.94 -0.05 8.91
C GLN A 29 -7.48 -1.48 9.04
N CYS A 30 -8.32 -1.91 8.09
CA CYS A 30 -8.84 -3.28 8.06
C CYS A 30 -7.71 -4.31 8.03
N PHE A 31 -6.65 -4.05 7.25
CA PHE A 31 -5.47 -4.89 7.20
C PHE A 31 -4.76 -4.95 8.56
N SER A 32 -4.55 -3.81 9.22
CA SER A 32 -3.93 -3.74 10.54
C SER A 32 -4.75 -4.48 11.59
N GLU A 33 -6.07 -4.34 11.58
CA GLU A 33 -7.00 -5.05 12.46
C GLU A 33 -6.95 -6.58 12.22
N ALA A 34 -6.96 -7.00 10.97
CA ALA A 34 -6.89 -8.41 10.60
C ALA A 34 -5.58 -9.09 11.03
N LEU A 35 -4.47 -8.35 11.05
CA LEU A 35 -3.17 -8.84 11.54
C LEU A 35 -3.15 -9.00 13.07
N GLY A 36 -3.95 -8.26 13.79
CA GLY A 36 -4.01 -8.30 15.25
C GLY A 36 -2.64 -8.09 15.90
N GLY A 37 -2.26 -9.00 16.79
CA GLY A 37 -0.99 -8.93 17.53
C GLY A 37 0.28 -9.24 16.73
N LYS A 38 0.15 -9.49 15.43
CA LYS A 38 1.27 -9.73 14.49
C LYS A 38 2.22 -10.85 14.91
N LYS A 39 1.73 -11.84 15.67
CA LYS A 39 2.52 -13.00 16.10
C LYS A 39 2.72 -13.98 14.95
N GLY A 40 3.95 -14.45 14.77
CA GLY A 40 4.29 -15.49 13.82
C GLY A 40 4.24 -15.07 12.36
N ILE A 41 4.13 -13.79 12.04
CA ILE A 41 4.23 -13.31 10.66
C ILE A 41 5.68 -13.05 10.27
N GLY A 42 6.00 -13.11 8.96
CA GLY A 42 7.33 -12.81 8.44
C GLY A 42 7.73 -11.34 8.57
N ARG A 43 6.77 -10.44 8.81
CA ARG A 43 6.94 -9.00 8.98
C ARG A 43 7.44 -8.26 7.73
N TYR A 44 8.42 -8.80 7.03
CA TYR A 44 9.06 -8.15 5.90
C TYR A 44 8.66 -8.79 4.56
N GLY A 45 8.62 -7.98 3.51
CA GLY A 45 8.35 -8.47 2.18
C GLY A 45 9.09 -7.67 1.11
N PHE A 46 9.43 -8.33 0.01
CA PHE A 46 10.20 -7.80 -1.11
C PHE A 46 9.62 -8.30 -2.41
N ALA A 47 9.58 -7.48 -3.46
CA ALA A 47 9.17 -7.93 -4.78
C ALA A 47 9.68 -7.03 -5.92
N LEU A 48 9.84 -7.65 -7.06
CA LEU A 48 10.33 -7.12 -8.35
C LEU A 48 9.54 -7.79 -9.49
N PRO A 49 9.68 -7.51 -10.65
CA PRO A 49 9.44 -6.69 -11.81
C PRO A 49 8.26 -7.10 -12.72
N MET A 50 8.01 -6.34 -13.80
CA MET A 50 7.05 -6.65 -14.85
C MET A 50 7.50 -6.07 -16.20
N ASP A 51 7.70 -6.93 -17.22
CA ASP A 51 8.11 -6.57 -18.58
C ASP A 51 9.25 -5.52 -18.60
N GLU A 52 9.12 -4.44 -19.36
CA GLU A 52 10.06 -3.32 -19.37
C GLU A 52 9.97 -2.47 -18.09
N ALA A 53 8.88 -2.59 -17.35
CA ALA A 53 8.73 -1.89 -16.08
C ALA A 53 9.28 -2.71 -14.93
N ARG A 54 10.00 -2.04 -14.04
CA ARG A 54 10.56 -2.61 -12.83
C ARG A 54 10.02 -1.87 -11.62
N ALA A 55 9.47 -2.59 -10.66
CA ALA A 55 9.08 -2.06 -9.37
C ALA A 55 9.74 -2.84 -8.25
N GLU A 56 10.42 -2.14 -7.36
CA GLU A 56 10.95 -2.65 -6.11
C GLU A 56 10.10 -2.12 -4.97
N VAL A 57 9.57 -3.01 -4.16
CA VAL A 57 8.76 -2.67 -3.00
C VAL A 57 9.32 -3.38 -1.79
N LEU A 58 9.76 -2.61 -0.79
CA LEU A 58 10.23 -3.10 0.50
C LEU A 58 9.19 -2.75 1.55
N LEU A 59 8.73 -3.72 2.33
CA LEU A 59 7.67 -3.57 3.31
C LEU A 59 8.13 -4.02 4.69
N ASP A 60 7.83 -3.21 5.72
CA ASP A 60 7.97 -3.56 7.13
C ASP A 60 6.67 -3.27 7.89
N LEU A 61 6.03 -4.30 8.43
CA LEU A 61 4.82 -4.22 9.26
C LEU A 61 5.12 -3.83 10.72
N GLY A 62 6.10 -2.97 10.92
CA GLY A 62 6.68 -2.61 12.21
C GLY A 62 5.86 -1.68 13.13
N GLY A 63 4.65 -1.28 12.75
CA GLY A 63 3.75 -0.46 13.57
C GLY A 63 3.91 1.05 13.40
N ARG A 64 4.82 1.52 12.56
CA ARG A 64 5.05 2.95 12.26
C ARG A 64 4.80 3.24 10.81
N SER A 65 4.15 4.38 10.51
CA SER A 65 3.85 4.80 9.16
C SER A 65 5.01 5.55 8.52
N TRP A 66 5.46 5.11 7.35
CA TRP A 66 6.40 5.82 6.49
C TRP A 66 6.25 5.40 5.04
N LEU A 67 6.32 6.34 4.12
CA LEU A 67 6.44 6.06 2.70
C LEU A 67 7.70 6.74 2.14
N GLU A 68 8.63 5.94 1.63
CA GLU A 68 9.70 6.41 0.75
C GLU A 68 9.30 6.15 -0.70
N TRP A 69 9.34 7.19 -1.54
CA TRP A 69 8.83 7.10 -2.90
C TRP A 69 9.86 7.56 -3.92
N ASN A 70 10.27 6.65 -4.79
CA ASN A 70 11.17 6.89 -5.90
C ASN A 70 10.60 6.33 -7.20
N ALA A 71 9.51 6.92 -7.67
CA ALA A 71 8.90 6.63 -8.96
C ALA A 71 8.36 7.93 -9.57
N ALA A 72 8.50 8.06 -10.87
CA ALA A 72 7.97 9.19 -11.64
C ALA A 72 7.13 8.66 -12.80
N PHE A 73 6.10 9.40 -13.16
CA PHE A 73 5.19 9.10 -14.23
C PHE A 73 5.32 10.13 -15.35
N SER A 74 5.41 9.66 -16.60
CA SER A 74 5.52 10.53 -17.78
C SER A 74 4.18 11.09 -18.26
N ARG A 75 3.08 10.59 -17.73
CA ARG A 75 1.70 10.97 -18.09
C ARG A 75 0.93 11.34 -16.85
N GLU A 76 0.09 12.38 -16.94
CA GLU A 76 -0.79 12.81 -15.83
C GLU A 76 -1.94 11.83 -15.58
N TYR A 77 -2.41 11.13 -16.63
CA TYR A 77 -3.52 10.18 -16.54
C TYR A 77 -3.22 8.87 -17.23
N VAL A 78 -3.78 7.79 -16.71
CA VAL A 78 -3.90 6.48 -17.34
C VAL A 78 -5.39 6.12 -17.36
N GLY A 79 -6.03 6.20 -18.53
CA GLY A 79 -7.49 6.25 -18.61
C GLY A 79 -8.00 7.48 -17.83
N ASP A 80 -8.94 7.26 -16.93
CA ASP A 80 -9.49 8.32 -16.06
C ASP A 80 -8.75 8.42 -14.71
N PHE A 81 -7.70 7.62 -14.49
CA PHE A 81 -6.96 7.57 -13.23
C PHE A 81 -5.82 8.60 -13.21
N PRO A 82 -5.84 9.60 -12.29
CA PRO A 82 -4.75 10.54 -12.10
C PRO A 82 -3.52 9.82 -11.53
N THR A 83 -2.39 9.87 -12.21
CA THR A 83 -1.20 9.08 -11.83
C THR A 83 -0.59 9.50 -10.50
N GLU A 84 -0.73 10.78 -10.11
CA GLU A 84 -0.32 11.30 -8.80
C GLU A 84 -0.99 10.55 -7.63
N MET A 85 -2.24 10.09 -7.84
CA MET A 85 -2.99 9.35 -6.84
C MET A 85 -2.38 7.98 -6.51
N THR A 86 -1.47 7.47 -7.33
CA THR A 86 -0.72 6.25 -6.99
C THR A 86 0.11 6.45 -5.71
N LYS A 87 0.91 7.51 -5.66
CA LYS A 87 1.69 7.84 -4.46
C LYS A 87 0.79 8.11 -3.26
N HIS A 88 -0.28 8.87 -3.49
CA HIS A 88 -1.22 9.24 -2.44
C HIS A 88 -1.92 8.00 -1.84
N PHE A 89 -2.34 7.06 -2.68
CA PHE A 89 -2.90 5.77 -2.24
C PHE A 89 -1.96 5.04 -1.27
N PHE A 90 -0.68 4.88 -1.62
CA PHE A 90 0.29 4.18 -0.78
C PHE A 90 0.62 4.94 0.50
N ALA A 91 0.66 6.27 0.47
CA ALA A 91 0.82 7.09 1.67
C ALA A 91 -0.34 6.88 2.65
N SER A 92 -1.56 6.93 2.16
CA SER A 92 -2.79 6.73 2.93
C SER A 92 -2.90 5.29 3.47
N PHE A 93 -2.53 4.29 2.65
CA PHE A 93 -2.46 2.90 3.11
C PHE A 93 -1.45 2.74 4.27
N CYS A 94 -0.25 3.33 4.15
CA CYS A 94 0.76 3.26 5.22
C CYS A 94 0.27 3.86 6.52
N GLN A 95 -0.51 4.94 6.48
CA GLN A 95 -1.13 5.54 7.66
C GLN A 95 -2.11 4.57 8.32
N GLY A 96 -3.02 3.98 7.54
CA GLY A 96 -4.02 3.04 8.05
C GLY A 96 -3.40 1.74 8.56
N ALA A 97 -2.47 1.15 7.81
CA ALA A 97 -1.82 -0.12 8.12
C ALA A 97 -0.70 0.00 9.16
N LYS A 98 -0.24 1.21 9.48
CA LYS A 98 0.94 1.47 10.34
C LYS A 98 2.15 0.66 9.88
N CYS A 99 2.55 0.84 8.63
CA CYS A 99 3.69 0.15 8.03
C CYS A 99 4.67 1.11 7.36
N ASN A 100 5.91 0.68 7.23
CA ASN A 100 6.90 1.35 6.39
C ASN A 100 6.87 0.73 5.01
N LEU A 101 6.86 1.55 3.98
CA LEU A 101 6.89 1.14 2.59
C LEU A 101 7.92 1.96 1.83
N HIS A 102 8.85 1.29 1.16
CA HIS A 102 9.75 1.92 0.21
C HIS A 102 9.39 1.42 -1.19
N VAL A 103 9.15 2.34 -2.10
CA VAL A 103 8.78 2.07 -3.49
C VAL A 103 9.79 2.72 -4.41
N ALA A 104 10.40 1.93 -5.27
CA ALA A 104 11.20 2.41 -6.39
C ALA A 104 10.70 1.76 -7.68
N ALA A 105 10.43 2.55 -8.72
CA ALA A 105 9.97 2.02 -10.00
C ALA A 105 10.50 2.81 -11.19
N LYS A 106 10.70 2.09 -12.30
CA LYS A 106 11.12 2.62 -13.61
C LYS A 106 10.42 1.83 -14.71
N GLY A 107 10.14 2.49 -15.82
CA GLY A 107 9.59 1.92 -17.04
C GLY A 107 9.24 3.01 -18.03
N GLU A 108 8.98 2.64 -19.27
CA GLU A 108 8.61 3.59 -20.31
C GLU A 108 7.10 3.86 -20.34
N ASN A 109 6.31 2.81 -20.10
CA ASN A 109 4.86 2.90 -20.09
C ASN A 109 4.34 3.15 -18.66
N THR A 110 3.73 4.31 -18.44
CA THR A 110 3.17 4.71 -17.12
C THR A 110 2.16 3.69 -16.58
N HIS A 111 1.33 3.08 -17.42
CA HIS A 111 0.40 2.02 -17.00
C HIS A 111 1.16 0.81 -16.44
N HIS A 112 2.18 0.34 -17.17
CA HIS A 112 3.00 -0.80 -16.73
C HIS A 112 3.75 -0.49 -15.42
N VAL A 113 4.25 0.74 -15.26
CA VAL A 113 4.92 1.16 -14.02
C VAL A 113 3.94 1.10 -12.84
N ILE A 114 2.74 1.67 -12.98
CA ILE A 114 1.73 1.65 -11.92
C ILE A 114 1.31 0.21 -11.61
N GLU A 115 1.02 -0.59 -12.63
CA GLU A 115 0.66 -2.01 -12.46
C GLU A 115 1.78 -2.81 -11.77
N ALA A 116 3.03 -2.58 -12.16
CA ALA A 116 4.20 -3.21 -11.53
C ALA A 116 4.28 -2.87 -10.04
N ILE A 117 4.05 -1.60 -9.66
CA ILE A 117 4.05 -1.17 -8.26
C ILE A 117 2.98 -1.91 -7.46
N PHE A 118 1.73 -1.95 -7.94
CA PHE A 118 0.66 -2.66 -7.23
C PHE A 118 0.90 -4.17 -7.14
N LYS A 119 1.40 -4.80 -8.19
CA LYS A 119 1.78 -6.22 -8.18
C LYS A 119 2.92 -6.50 -7.20
N ALA A 120 3.97 -5.68 -7.21
CA ALA A 120 5.10 -5.81 -6.30
C ALA A 120 4.65 -5.62 -4.85
N PHE A 121 3.81 -4.61 -4.58
CA PHE A 121 3.22 -4.39 -3.27
C PHE A 121 2.42 -5.60 -2.77
N ALA A 122 1.51 -6.13 -3.59
CA ALA A 122 0.69 -7.28 -3.21
C ALA A 122 1.55 -8.54 -2.91
N ARG A 123 2.63 -8.75 -3.67
CA ARG A 123 3.57 -9.85 -3.41
C ARG A 123 4.37 -9.63 -2.13
N SER A 124 4.87 -8.42 -1.89
CA SER A 124 5.57 -8.06 -0.66
C SER A 124 4.67 -8.24 0.56
N LEU A 125 3.41 -7.81 0.45
CA LEU A 125 2.42 -7.98 1.49
C LEU A 125 2.15 -9.46 1.80
N ARG A 126 1.96 -10.27 0.75
CA ARG A 126 1.80 -11.73 0.89
C ARG A 126 2.98 -12.40 1.58
N MET A 127 4.20 -11.95 1.31
CA MET A 127 5.39 -12.47 2.00
C MET A 127 5.40 -12.06 3.47
N ALA A 128 5.12 -10.79 3.74
CA ALA A 128 5.17 -10.23 5.08
C ALA A 128 4.13 -10.82 6.04
N VAL A 129 2.97 -11.24 5.53
CA VAL A 129 1.91 -11.87 6.35
C VAL A 129 2.02 -13.38 6.46
N ARG A 130 2.99 -13.99 5.78
CA ARG A 130 3.19 -15.44 5.86
C ARG A 130 3.48 -15.85 7.30
N GLN A 131 2.77 -16.87 7.78
CA GLN A 131 2.99 -17.43 9.09
C GLN A 131 4.34 -18.19 9.12
N GLU A 132 5.14 -17.89 10.14
CA GLU A 132 6.41 -18.57 10.41
C GLU A 132 6.28 -19.54 11.58
N ALA A 133 7.01 -20.63 11.53
CA ALA A 133 7.02 -21.63 12.59
C ALA A 133 7.55 -21.01 13.91
N GLY A 134 6.80 -21.21 14.99
CA GLY A 134 7.22 -20.76 16.33
C GLY A 134 6.43 -19.61 16.93
N GLY A 135 5.56 -18.94 16.20
CA GLY A 135 4.59 -17.96 16.73
C GLY A 135 5.21 -16.77 17.49
N ARG A 136 6.48 -16.45 17.26
CA ARG A 136 7.18 -15.34 17.92
C ARG A 136 6.79 -14.00 17.29
N ILE A 137 6.81 -12.93 18.08
CA ILE A 137 6.72 -11.57 17.56
C ILE A 137 8.10 -11.25 16.93
N PRO A 138 8.18 -10.92 15.63
CA PRO A 138 9.44 -10.63 14.95
C PRO A 138 9.97 -9.23 15.30
N SER A 139 10.22 -9.01 16.57
CA SER A 139 10.72 -7.75 17.14
C SER A 139 11.59 -8.05 18.36
N THR A 140 12.77 -7.46 18.39
CA THR A 140 13.68 -7.53 19.56
C THR A 140 13.10 -6.84 20.80
N LYS A 141 12.10 -5.97 20.62
CA LYS A 141 11.37 -5.28 21.70
C LYS A 141 10.16 -6.08 22.21
N GLY A 142 9.84 -7.23 21.62
CA GLY A 142 8.68 -8.04 21.97
C GLY A 142 7.32 -7.43 21.61
N ARG A 143 7.30 -6.30 20.87
CA ARG A 143 6.09 -5.62 20.39
C ARG A 143 6.33 -4.95 19.03
N MET A 144 5.24 -4.65 18.31
CA MET A 144 5.23 -3.97 17.00
C MET A 144 4.10 -2.93 16.94
N ASP A 145 4.12 -2.05 17.90
CA ASP A 145 3.20 -0.90 18.06
C ASP A 145 3.99 0.39 18.30
#